data_2f396a1eed2ddb0af099184c5554befd
#
_entry.id   2f396a1eed2ddb0af099184c5554befd
#
_cell.length_a   1.000
_cell.length_b   1.000
_cell.length_c   1.000
_cell.angle_alpha   90.00
_cell.angle_beta   90.00
_cell.angle_gamma   90.00
#
_symmetry.space_group_name_H-M   'P 1'
#
loop_
_entity.id
_entity.type
_entity.pdbx_description
1 polymer ?
#
loop_
_entity_poly.entity_id
_entity_poly.type
_entity_poly.pdbx_seq_one_letter_code
_entity_poly.pdbx_strand_id
1 'polypeptide(L)'
;RPGGGTVMNPLYDLYRMPRNIDMDYYKKNYRGEGTWTSNIYGYYNDQKQWVPDGTIELSGPMQQWAYFSPGNNNPYWITNANKGQTEEERAYGYITASYEIIPGLKIQGRLNMDRAKYKGFTKRMATTQNVAAIEDYGMYGQDLICSNDVYVDAMLSYNKEIKDFSVSASAGWVGHTVKGETQKLWTRATYFSYTDMNQLPTRINFFEPLASWGGSNMNEYSLSSNWDKGLFFTGQVGYKDYVYLEGSYRQDWYRAFKQFEYRGTPDNYGYFSVGANTLMHRYISLPEFITHLKLRASYSEVGNSIPNEVFNKGKADLATGAIASSTYGYFDNPIPETSKSFEAGFDVSFFDSSLNWDLTYYHTGLYNNYFLQATTGGKSK
;
A
#
# COMPACT_ATOMS: atom_id res chain seq x y z
N ARG A 1 -3.27 -6.02 15.65
CA ARG A 1 -3.64 -7.02 16.68
C ARG A 1 -3.58 -8.40 16.06
N PRO A 2 -2.89 -9.37 16.60
CA PRO A 2 -3.01 -10.75 16.20
C PRO A 2 -4.23 -11.39 16.89
N GLY A 3 -5.41 -10.93 16.55
CA GLY A 3 -6.63 -11.62 16.91
C GLY A 3 -6.91 -12.64 15.83
N GLY A 4 -6.62 -13.89 16.07
CA GLY A 4 -6.82 -15.01 15.16
C GLY A 4 -5.55 -15.66 14.61
N GLY A 5 -4.38 -15.09 14.79
CA GLY A 5 -3.12 -15.67 14.29
C GLY A 5 -2.61 -16.90 15.07
N THR A 6 -3.15 -17.16 16.22
CA THR A 6 -2.71 -18.28 17.07
C THR A 6 -3.22 -19.62 16.60
N VAL A 7 -4.32 -19.65 15.92
CA VAL A 7 -5.09 -20.85 15.61
C VAL A 7 -4.50 -21.70 14.49
N MET A 8 -3.82 -21.06 13.57
CA MET A 8 -3.11 -21.74 12.49
C MET A 8 -1.63 -21.98 12.80
N ASN A 9 -1.20 -21.71 14.03
CA ASN A 9 0.14 -22.03 14.48
C ASN A 9 0.14 -23.40 15.16
N PRO A 10 0.73 -24.45 14.55
CA PRO A 10 0.74 -25.80 15.10
C PRO A 10 1.49 -25.87 16.43
N LEU A 11 2.41 -24.97 16.71
CA LEU A 11 3.16 -24.93 17.96
C LEU A 11 2.29 -24.54 19.16
N TYR A 12 1.24 -23.73 18.93
CA TYR A 12 0.34 -23.34 20.02
C TYR A 12 -0.34 -24.56 20.67
N ASP A 13 -0.88 -25.45 19.85
CA ASP A 13 -1.54 -26.65 20.32
C ASP A 13 -0.53 -27.68 20.86
N LEU A 14 0.66 -27.74 20.25
CA LEU A 14 1.75 -28.59 20.70
C LEU A 14 2.21 -28.26 22.13
N TYR A 15 2.34 -26.96 22.47
CA TYR A 15 2.74 -26.52 23.79
C TYR A 15 1.66 -26.72 24.87
N ARG A 16 0.42 -26.78 24.50
CA ARG A 16 -0.72 -26.87 25.43
C ARG A 16 -1.25 -28.27 25.64
N MET A 17 -0.87 -29.23 24.78
CA MET A 17 -1.35 -30.61 24.89
C MET A 17 -0.79 -31.31 26.12
N PRO A 18 -1.51 -32.29 26.68
CA PRO A 18 -0.99 -33.19 27.70
C PRO A 18 0.24 -33.98 27.21
N ARG A 19 1.21 -34.19 28.09
CA ARG A 19 2.47 -34.87 27.74
C ARG A 19 2.37 -36.37 27.44
N ASN A 20 1.25 -36.99 27.80
CA ASN A 20 0.98 -38.41 27.57
C ASN A 20 0.34 -38.71 26.21
N ILE A 21 0.21 -37.72 25.35
CA ILE A 21 -0.34 -37.89 24.00
C ILE A 21 0.72 -38.53 23.10
N ASP A 22 0.36 -39.63 22.46
CA ASP A 22 1.20 -40.27 21.43
C ASP A 22 1.14 -39.47 20.12
N MET A 23 2.14 -38.63 19.92
CA MET A 23 2.23 -37.77 18.74
C MET A 23 2.51 -38.53 17.44
N ASP A 24 3.18 -39.69 17.50
CA ASP A 24 3.44 -40.51 16.33
C ASP A 24 2.16 -41.18 15.81
N TYR A 25 1.27 -41.54 16.73
CA TYR A 25 -0.08 -41.99 16.35
C TYR A 25 -0.83 -40.87 15.62
N TYR A 26 -0.88 -39.66 16.19
CA TYR A 26 -1.61 -38.52 15.59
C TYR A 26 -0.94 -37.90 14.39
N LYS A 27 0.33 -38.14 14.17
CA LYS A 27 1.02 -37.81 12.91
C LYS A 27 0.52 -38.69 11.77
N LYS A 28 0.31 -39.97 12.01
CA LYS A 28 -0.19 -40.93 11.02
C LYS A 28 -1.72 -40.80 10.82
N ASN A 29 -2.42 -40.52 11.91
CA ASN A 29 -3.87 -40.50 11.98
C ASN A 29 -4.40 -39.07 12.27
N TYR A 30 -3.88 -38.02 11.63
CA TYR A 30 -4.34 -36.67 11.84
C TYR A 30 -5.70 -36.39 11.18
N ARG A 31 -6.14 -37.28 10.29
CA ARG A 31 -7.37 -37.22 9.49
C ARG A 31 -8.11 -38.54 9.54
N GLY A 32 -9.40 -38.48 9.70
CA GLY A 32 -10.32 -39.61 9.58
C GLY A 32 -11.62 -39.21 8.90
N GLU A 33 -12.43 -40.17 8.55
CA GLU A 33 -13.81 -39.91 8.15
C GLU A 33 -14.71 -39.92 9.39
N GLY A 34 -15.70 -39.04 9.43
CA GLY A 34 -16.60 -38.93 10.56
C GLY A 34 -17.83 -38.07 10.25
N THR A 35 -18.64 -37.87 11.27
CA THR A 35 -19.81 -37.02 11.21
C THR A 35 -19.68 -35.84 12.14
N TRP A 36 -20.26 -34.75 11.73
CA TRP A 36 -20.29 -33.49 12.48
C TRP A 36 -21.69 -32.91 12.46
N THR A 37 -22.23 -32.57 13.63
CA THR A 37 -23.53 -31.94 13.72
C THR A 37 -23.34 -30.43 13.73
N SER A 38 -23.98 -29.73 12.81
CA SER A 38 -23.97 -28.26 12.69
C SER A 38 -25.37 -27.69 12.89
N ASN A 39 -25.44 -26.53 13.52
CA ASN A 39 -26.68 -25.74 13.62
C ASN A 39 -26.94 -25.07 12.28
N ILE A 40 -28.13 -25.24 11.74
CA ILE A 40 -28.48 -24.74 10.41
C ILE A 40 -29.14 -23.39 10.38
N TYR A 41 -29.93 -23.08 11.36
CA TYR A 41 -30.49 -21.76 11.60
C TYR A 41 -30.91 -21.59 13.05
N GLY A 42 -31.32 -20.37 13.40
CA GLY A 42 -31.78 -20.02 14.72
C GLY A 42 -32.26 -18.58 14.74
N TYR A 43 -32.66 -18.15 15.88
CA TYR A 43 -33.15 -16.81 16.12
C TYR A 43 -32.52 -16.25 17.38
N TYR A 44 -32.57 -14.94 17.52
CA TYR A 44 -32.22 -14.30 18.78
C TYR A 44 -33.49 -14.18 19.65
N ASN A 45 -33.47 -14.76 20.85
CA ASN A 45 -34.54 -14.60 21.82
C ASN A 45 -34.58 -13.17 22.40
N ASP A 46 -35.58 -12.90 23.26
CA ASP A 46 -35.74 -11.58 23.88
C ASP A 46 -34.54 -11.16 24.75
N GLN A 47 -33.73 -12.12 25.21
CA GLN A 47 -32.49 -11.90 25.96
C GLN A 47 -31.28 -11.71 25.04
N LYS A 48 -31.46 -11.59 23.69
CA LYS A 48 -30.42 -11.49 22.69
C LYS A 48 -29.45 -12.68 22.65
N GLN A 49 -29.91 -13.84 23.09
CA GLN A 49 -29.16 -15.09 22.97
C GLN A 49 -29.55 -15.81 21.68
N TRP A 50 -28.56 -16.36 20.99
CA TRP A 50 -28.81 -17.18 19.82
C TRP A 50 -29.40 -18.54 20.22
N VAL A 51 -30.55 -18.88 19.69
CA VAL A 51 -31.24 -20.15 19.89
C VAL A 51 -31.27 -20.90 18.54
N PRO A 52 -30.63 -22.05 18.42
CA PRO A 52 -30.66 -22.85 17.19
C PRO A 52 -32.06 -23.43 16.98
N ASP A 53 -32.56 -23.42 15.75
CA ASP A 53 -33.88 -23.92 15.37
C ASP A 53 -33.81 -25.27 14.61
N GLY A 54 -32.61 -25.70 14.26
CA GLY A 54 -32.40 -26.99 13.61
C GLY A 54 -30.92 -27.40 13.55
N THR A 55 -30.71 -28.67 13.22
CA THR A 55 -29.37 -29.24 13.05
C THR A 55 -29.29 -30.06 11.77
N ILE A 56 -28.11 -30.15 11.19
CA ILE A 56 -27.78 -31.04 10.07
C ILE A 56 -26.58 -31.88 10.43
N GLU A 57 -26.63 -33.14 10.07
CA GLU A 57 -25.46 -34.01 10.15
C GLU A 57 -24.63 -33.92 8.88
N LEU A 58 -23.39 -33.55 9.04
CA LEU A 58 -22.40 -33.44 7.98
C LEU A 58 -21.43 -34.61 8.05
N SER A 59 -20.94 -35.09 6.91
CA SER A 59 -20.01 -36.20 6.86
C SER A 59 -18.80 -35.87 5.98
N GLY A 60 -17.67 -36.49 6.30
CA GLY A 60 -16.47 -36.39 5.47
C GLY A 60 -15.17 -36.34 6.28
N PRO A 61 -14.08 -35.89 5.63
CA PRO A 61 -12.79 -35.85 6.26
C PRO A 61 -12.74 -34.84 7.41
N MET A 62 -12.42 -35.30 8.60
CA MET A 62 -12.33 -34.54 9.85
C MET A 62 -10.96 -34.70 10.50
N GLN A 63 -10.57 -33.74 11.33
CA GLN A 63 -9.39 -33.93 12.15
C GLN A 63 -9.61 -35.00 13.22
N GLN A 64 -8.58 -35.77 13.51
CA GLN A 64 -8.51 -36.69 14.64
C GLN A 64 -7.56 -36.11 15.68
N TRP A 65 -8.04 -35.93 16.91
CA TRP A 65 -7.27 -35.33 17.99
C TRP A 65 -7.81 -35.75 19.35
N ALA A 66 -6.97 -36.38 20.19
CA ALA A 66 -7.39 -36.79 21.52
C ALA A 66 -7.71 -35.63 22.46
N TYR A 67 -7.04 -34.50 22.26
CA TYR A 67 -7.24 -33.29 23.03
C TYR A 67 -8.18 -32.34 22.29
N PHE A 68 -9.29 -32.89 21.80
CA PHE A 68 -10.28 -32.10 21.08
C PHE A 68 -11.14 -31.32 22.09
N SER A 69 -10.89 -30.03 22.19
CA SER A 69 -11.76 -29.09 22.90
C SER A 69 -11.89 -27.82 22.05
N PRO A 70 -12.92 -26.98 22.29
CA PRO A 70 -13.04 -25.73 21.55
C PRO A 70 -11.72 -24.95 21.58
N GLY A 71 -11.20 -24.69 20.42
CA GLY A 71 -9.97 -23.95 20.25
C GLY A 71 -8.66 -24.74 20.11
N ASN A 72 -8.69 -26.07 20.13
CA ASN A 72 -7.52 -26.89 19.96
C ASN A 72 -7.58 -27.72 18.68
N ASN A 73 -6.45 -27.84 18.00
CA ASN A 73 -6.31 -28.59 16.77
C ASN A 73 -5.16 -29.60 16.86
N ASN A 74 -5.26 -30.70 16.11
CA ASN A 74 -4.12 -31.54 15.86
C ASN A 74 -3.05 -30.75 15.08
N PRO A 75 -1.81 -30.59 15.59
CA PRO A 75 -0.75 -29.85 14.89
C PRO A 75 -0.50 -30.37 13.47
N TYR A 76 -0.61 -31.67 13.24
CA TYR A 76 -0.46 -32.27 11.91
C TYR A 76 -1.66 -32.01 10.99
N TRP A 77 -2.86 -31.82 11.54
CA TRP A 77 -4.00 -31.34 10.77
C TRP A 77 -3.76 -29.94 10.25
N ILE A 78 -3.26 -29.05 11.10
CA ILE A 78 -2.93 -27.69 10.71
C ILE A 78 -1.90 -27.66 9.57
N THR A 79 -0.83 -28.46 9.68
CA THR A 79 0.26 -28.44 8.71
C THR A 79 -0.04 -29.19 7.41
N ASN A 80 -0.81 -30.27 7.48
CA ASN A 80 -0.99 -31.17 6.34
C ASN A 80 -2.33 -30.97 5.61
N ALA A 81 -3.41 -30.66 6.33
CA ALA A 81 -4.75 -30.52 5.75
C ALA A 81 -5.05 -29.07 5.32
N ASN A 82 -4.60 -28.11 6.12
CA ASN A 82 -4.82 -26.69 5.84
C ASN A 82 -3.62 -26.13 5.07
N LYS A 83 -3.83 -25.75 3.83
CA LYS A 83 -2.75 -25.34 2.93
C LYS A 83 -2.98 -23.94 2.38
N GLY A 84 -1.89 -23.24 2.15
CA GLY A 84 -1.87 -22.01 1.38
C GLY A 84 -0.53 -21.91 0.67
N GLN A 85 -0.58 -21.35 -0.53
CA GLN A 85 0.59 -21.10 -1.35
C GLN A 85 0.41 -19.76 -2.04
N THR A 86 1.48 -19.00 -2.15
CA THR A 86 1.55 -17.79 -2.95
C THR A 86 2.74 -17.90 -3.87
N GLU A 87 2.52 -17.66 -5.13
CA GLU A 87 3.53 -17.56 -6.16
C GLU A 87 3.63 -16.10 -6.60
N GLU A 88 4.82 -15.59 -6.74
CA GLU A 88 5.11 -14.26 -7.26
C GLU A 88 5.94 -14.38 -8.53
N GLU A 89 5.42 -13.78 -9.60
CA GLU A 89 6.15 -13.57 -10.85
C GLU A 89 6.37 -12.07 -11.01
N ARG A 90 7.62 -11.62 -11.12
CA ARG A 90 7.94 -10.21 -11.32
C ARG A 90 8.94 -10.03 -12.45
N ALA A 91 8.64 -9.12 -13.33
CA ALA A 91 9.53 -8.68 -14.38
C ALA A 91 9.68 -7.15 -14.29
N TYR A 92 10.91 -6.68 -14.16
CA TYR A 92 11.20 -5.26 -14.14
C TYR A 92 12.42 -4.96 -15.00
N GLY A 93 12.45 -3.78 -15.54
CA GLY A 93 13.58 -3.33 -16.35
C GLY A 93 13.45 -1.85 -16.70
N TYR A 94 14.55 -1.30 -17.19
CA TYR A 94 14.57 0.07 -17.66
C TYR A 94 15.43 0.18 -18.92
N ILE A 95 15.11 1.16 -19.73
CA ILE A 95 15.90 1.57 -20.90
C ILE A 95 16.15 3.07 -20.74
N THR A 96 17.40 3.46 -20.90
CA THR A 96 17.81 4.86 -20.97
C THR A 96 18.55 5.10 -22.29
N ALA A 97 18.12 6.11 -23.02
CA ALA A 97 18.79 6.59 -24.20
C ALA A 97 19.17 8.06 -24.04
N SER A 98 20.36 8.43 -24.46
CA SER A 98 20.79 9.82 -24.43
C SER A 98 21.60 10.15 -25.67
N TYR A 99 21.43 11.39 -26.14
CA TYR A 99 22.11 11.90 -27.30
C TYR A 99 22.54 13.35 -27.08
N GLU A 100 23.76 13.66 -27.36
CA GLU A 100 24.27 15.02 -27.36
C GLU A 100 24.01 15.65 -28.73
N ILE A 101 23.13 16.65 -28.76
CA ILE A 101 22.68 17.30 -30.00
C ILE A 101 23.77 18.24 -30.54
N ILE A 102 24.31 19.05 -29.63
CA ILE A 102 25.45 19.92 -29.82
C ILE A 102 26.27 19.95 -28.51
N PRO A 103 27.55 20.36 -28.55
CA PRO A 103 28.34 20.42 -27.30
C PRO A 103 27.63 21.15 -26.16
N GLY A 104 27.41 20.42 -25.07
CA GLY A 104 26.71 20.89 -23.90
C GLY A 104 25.20 20.73 -23.93
N LEU A 105 24.55 20.44 -25.06
CA LEU A 105 23.10 20.22 -25.16
C LEU A 105 22.79 18.73 -25.35
N LYS A 106 22.19 18.11 -24.34
CA LYS A 106 21.89 16.68 -24.30
C LYS A 106 20.39 16.44 -24.14
N ILE A 107 19.84 15.54 -24.93
CA ILE A 107 18.51 14.96 -24.69
C ILE A 107 18.66 13.57 -24.10
N GLN A 108 17.80 13.25 -23.13
CA GLN A 108 17.73 11.93 -22.51
C GLN A 108 16.28 11.49 -22.40
N GLY A 109 16.03 10.22 -22.70
CA GLY A 109 14.76 9.57 -22.44
C GLY A 109 14.95 8.32 -21.59
N ARG A 110 14.01 8.03 -20.71
CA ARG A 110 14.03 6.84 -19.86
C ARG A 110 12.63 6.22 -19.79
N LEU A 111 12.60 4.91 -19.90
CA LEU A 111 11.42 4.08 -19.71
C LEU A 111 11.74 3.05 -18.64
N ASN A 112 10.96 3.02 -17.55
CA ASN A 112 10.99 1.95 -16.56
C ASN A 112 9.67 1.20 -16.63
N MET A 113 9.73 -0.12 -16.51
CA MET A 113 8.57 -1.00 -16.45
C MET A 113 8.76 -1.99 -15.30
N ASP A 114 7.73 -2.14 -14.47
CA ASP A 114 7.69 -3.16 -13.42
C ASP A 114 6.32 -3.83 -13.47
N ARG A 115 6.32 -5.14 -13.68
CA ARG A 115 5.13 -5.96 -13.70
C ARG A 115 5.24 -7.04 -12.65
N ALA A 116 4.33 -7.04 -11.69
CA ALA A 116 4.22 -8.07 -10.68
C ALA A 116 2.88 -8.80 -10.81
N LYS A 117 2.91 -10.12 -10.63
CA LYS A 117 1.74 -10.97 -10.61
C LYS A 117 1.85 -11.90 -9.40
N TYR A 118 0.87 -11.82 -8.53
CA TYR A 118 0.71 -12.69 -7.36
C TYR A 118 -0.45 -13.64 -7.63
N LYS A 119 -0.21 -14.92 -7.48
CA LYS A 119 -1.22 -15.97 -7.55
C LYS A 119 -1.19 -16.76 -6.26
N GLY A 120 -2.28 -16.75 -5.53
CA GLY A 120 -2.38 -17.44 -4.25
C GLY A 120 -3.57 -18.38 -4.20
N PHE A 121 -3.46 -19.40 -3.35
CA PHE A 121 -4.62 -20.14 -2.89
C PHE A 121 -4.55 -20.37 -1.38
N THR A 122 -5.71 -20.47 -0.78
CA THR A 122 -5.87 -20.81 0.64
C THR A 122 -6.93 -21.90 0.76
N LYS A 123 -6.57 -22.99 1.44
CA LYS A 123 -7.48 -24.09 1.73
C LYS A 123 -7.57 -24.28 3.24
N ARG A 124 -8.78 -24.23 3.77
CA ARG A 124 -9.08 -24.51 5.18
C ARG A 124 -10.13 -25.61 5.22
N MET A 125 -9.82 -26.66 5.95
CA MET A 125 -10.71 -27.80 6.06
C MET A 125 -11.70 -27.60 7.20
N ALA A 126 -12.91 -28.12 7.07
CA ALA A 126 -13.89 -28.19 8.13
C ALA A 126 -13.29 -28.87 9.39
N THR A 127 -13.90 -28.64 10.53
CA THR A 127 -13.42 -29.09 11.85
C THR A 127 -12.13 -28.42 12.36
N THR A 128 -11.54 -27.51 11.61
CA THR A 128 -10.43 -26.68 12.10
C THR A 128 -10.97 -25.66 13.09
N GLN A 129 -10.60 -25.78 14.36
CA GLN A 129 -11.12 -24.97 15.45
C GLN A 129 -10.58 -23.54 15.45
N ASN A 130 -11.35 -22.60 16.03
CA ASN A 130 -11.01 -21.18 16.20
C ASN A 130 -10.76 -20.39 14.90
N VAL A 131 -11.12 -20.91 13.78
CA VAL A 131 -11.12 -20.14 12.52
C VAL A 131 -12.57 -19.82 12.23
N ALA A 132 -13.03 -18.70 12.75
CA ALA A 132 -14.40 -18.28 12.58
C ALA A 132 -14.86 -18.53 11.17
N ALA A 133 -15.98 -19.25 11.04
CA ALA A 133 -16.67 -19.42 9.79
C ALA A 133 -16.18 -20.52 8.82
N ILE A 134 -15.22 -21.34 9.19
CA ILE A 134 -14.85 -22.52 8.41
C ILE A 134 -15.12 -23.84 9.15
N GLU A 135 -15.62 -23.72 10.37
CA GLU A 135 -15.78 -24.86 11.29
C GLU A 135 -16.68 -25.94 10.70
N ASP A 136 -17.78 -25.51 10.06
CA ASP A 136 -18.79 -26.45 9.58
C ASP A 136 -18.43 -27.10 8.21
N TYR A 137 -18.10 -26.29 7.21
CA TYR A 137 -18.00 -26.76 5.83
C TYR A 137 -16.61 -26.61 5.19
N GLY A 138 -15.73 -25.83 5.81
CA GLY A 138 -14.44 -25.50 5.24
C GLY A 138 -14.48 -24.29 4.29
N MET A 139 -13.31 -23.90 3.78
CA MET A 139 -13.12 -22.74 2.93
C MET A 139 -12.03 -22.98 1.89
N TYR A 140 -12.24 -22.49 0.69
CA TYR A 140 -11.23 -22.42 -0.36
C TYR A 140 -11.21 -21.02 -0.96
N GLY A 141 -10.03 -20.47 -1.15
CA GLY A 141 -9.86 -19.18 -1.77
C GLY A 141 -8.76 -19.17 -2.81
N GLN A 142 -8.95 -18.39 -3.86
CA GLN A 142 -7.93 -18.06 -4.86
C GLN A 142 -7.85 -16.55 -4.99
N ASP A 143 -6.61 -16.05 -5.03
CA ASP A 143 -6.31 -14.64 -5.26
C ASP A 143 -5.40 -14.53 -6.49
N LEU A 144 -5.75 -13.65 -7.41
CA LEU A 144 -4.90 -13.22 -8.50
C LEU A 144 -4.80 -11.70 -8.44
N ILE A 145 -3.60 -11.21 -8.22
CA ILE A 145 -3.31 -9.77 -8.15
C ILE A 145 -2.24 -9.47 -9.19
N CYS A 146 -2.56 -8.59 -10.12
CA CYS A 146 -1.61 -8.10 -11.12
C CYS A 146 -1.37 -6.60 -10.89
N SER A 147 -0.11 -6.18 -10.97
CA SER A 147 0.29 -4.77 -10.95
C SER A 147 1.20 -4.49 -12.12
N ASN A 148 0.94 -3.41 -12.83
CA ASN A 148 1.79 -2.88 -13.89
C ASN A 148 2.12 -1.43 -13.55
N ASP A 149 3.39 -1.15 -13.38
CA ASP A 149 3.94 0.17 -13.11
C ASP A 149 4.80 0.59 -14.30
N VAL A 150 4.49 1.74 -14.89
CA VAL A 150 5.20 2.29 -16.04
C VAL A 150 5.57 3.73 -15.76
N TYR A 151 6.85 4.02 -15.82
CA TYR A 151 7.41 5.36 -15.68
C TYR A 151 8.18 5.75 -16.95
N VAL A 152 7.89 6.92 -17.47
CA VAL A 152 8.54 7.50 -18.65
C VAL A 152 8.97 8.91 -18.35
N ASP A 153 10.19 9.26 -18.71
CA ASP A 153 10.64 10.65 -18.69
C ASP A 153 11.44 11.03 -19.94
N ALA A 154 11.40 12.30 -20.24
CA ALA A 154 12.23 12.93 -21.24
C ALA A 154 12.79 14.24 -20.69
N MET A 155 14.10 14.45 -20.85
CA MET A 155 14.80 15.61 -20.29
C MET A 155 15.76 16.16 -21.34
N LEU A 156 15.73 17.47 -21.49
CA LEU A 156 16.74 18.27 -22.22
C LEU A 156 17.61 18.96 -21.18
N SER A 157 18.91 18.83 -21.30
CA SER A 157 19.87 19.47 -20.40
C SER A 157 20.90 20.26 -21.20
N TYR A 158 21.28 21.41 -20.70
CA TYR A 158 22.27 22.29 -21.28
C TYR A 158 23.28 22.69 -20.22
N ASN A 159 24.56 22.51 -20.52
CA ASN A 159 25.69 22.89 -19.66
C ASN A 159 26.70 23.62 -20.51
N LYS A 160 27.08 24.83 -20.09
CA LYS A 160 28.08 25.61 -20.82
C LYS A 160 28.80 26.58 -19.89
N GLU A 161 30.08 26.71 -20.15
CA GLU A 161 30.90 27.79 -19.59
C GLU A 161 30.97 28.94 -20.59
N ILE A 162 30.69 30.16 -20.10
CA ILE A 162 30.67 31.39 -20.89
C ILE A 162 31.49 32.42 -20.13
N LYS A 163 32.79 32.55 -20.50
CA LYS A 163 33.75 33.40 -19.77
C LYS A 163 33.81 33.03 -18.25
N ASP A 164 33.41 33.97 -17.44
CA ASP A 164 33.39 33.79 -15.97
C ASP A 164 32.15 33.11 -15.44
N PHE A 165 31.21 32.75 -16.31
CA PHE A 165 29.92 32.14 -15.93
C PHE A 165 29.86 30.66 -16.33
N SER A 166 29.39 29.84 -15.39
CA SER A 166 28.93 28.48 -15.64
C SER A 166 27.41 28.45 -15.63
N VAL A 167 26.80 27.90 -16.67
CA VAL A 167 25.33 27.80 -16.81
C VAL A 167 24.95 26.34 -16.96
N SER A 168 24.05 25.88 -16.10
CA SER A 168 23.43 24.59 -16.19
C SER A 168 21.90 24.76 -16.16
N ALA A 169 21.21 24.17 -17.12
CA ALA A 169 19.77 24.23 -17.18
C ALA A 169 19.20 22.87 -17.64
N SER A 170 18.07 22.47 -17.10
CA SER A 170 17.35 21.29 -17.56
C SER A 170 15.85 21.57 -17.60
N ALA A 171 15.18 21.00 -18.59
CA ALA A 171 13.75 20.98 -18.70
C ALA A 171 13.29 19.58 -19.06
N GLY A 172 12.21 19.11 -18.47
CA GLY A 172 11.77 17.76 -18.75
C GLY A 172 10.31 17.54 -18.44
N TRP A 173 9.87 16.40 -18.93
CA TRP A 173 8.54 15.86 -18.67
C TRP A 173 8.65 14.48 -18.06
N VAL A 174 7.75 14.15 -17.16
CA VAL A 174 7.64 12.84 -16.52
C VAL A 174 6.18 12.37 -16.57
N GLY A 175 6.00 11.09 -16.80
CA GLY A 175 4.70 10.42 -16.72
C GLY A 175 4.85 9.10 -15.99
N HIS A 176 3.95 8.83 -15.07
CA HIS A 176 3.92 7.61 -14.28
C HIS A 176 2.49 7.05 -14.26
N THR A 177 2.34 5.75 -14.44
CA THR A 177 1.05 5.07 -14.45
C THR A 177 1.15 3.74 -13.73
N VAL A 178 0.29 3.54 -12.73
CA VAL A 178 0.13 2.26 -12.03
C VAL A 178 -1.26 1.71 -12.35
N LYS A 179 -1.31 0.49 -12.85
CA LYS A 179 -2.56 -0.24 -13.09
C LYS A 179 -2.55 -1.53 -12.28
N GLY A 180 -3.61 -1.76 -11.54
CA GLY A 180 -3.83 -2.96 -10.76
C GLY A 180 -5.09 -3.70 -11.17
N GLU A 181 -5.02 -5.02 -11.13
CA GLU A 181 -6.16 -5.92 -11.30
C GLU A 181 -6.14 -6.89 -10.13
N THR A 182 -7.26 -7.02 -9.45
CA THR A 182 -7.45 -7.97 -8.36
C THR A 182 -8.67 -8.82 -8.67
N GLN A 183 -8.45 -10.14 -8.67
CA GLN A 183 -9.51 -11.13 -8.74
C GLN A 183 -9.42 -12.00 -7.50
N LYS A 184 -10.52 -12.12 -6.77
CA LYS A 184 -10.62 -13.03 -5.63
C LYS A 184 -11.82 -13.93 -5.83
N LEU A 185 -11.60 -15.21 -5.70
CA LEU A 185 -12.62 -16.22 -5.70
C LEU A 185 -12.53 -16.97 -4.38
N TRP A 186 -13.49 -16.74 -3.51
CA TRP A 186 -13.54 -17.37 -2.20
C TRP A 186 -14.84 -18.18 -2.12
N THR A 187 -14.69 -19.41 -1.68
CA THR A 187 -15.82 -20.30 -1.48
C THR A 187 -15.93 -20.66 -0.02
N ARG A 188 -17.12 -20.63 0.47
CA ARG A 188 -17.42 -21.01 1.82
C ARG A 188 -18.85 -21.48 1.87
N ALA A 189 -19.05 -22.77 1.93
CA ALA A 189 -20.37 -23.31 2.13
C ALA A 189 -20.77 -23.13 3.59
N THR A 190 -21.83 -22.40 3.84
CA THR A 190 -22.49 -22.31 5.13
C THR A 190 -23.97 -22.40 4.90
N TYR A 191 -24.73 -22.79 5.91
CA TYR A 191 -26.19 -22.86 5.81
C TYR A 191 -26.86 -21.52 5.42
N PHE A 192 -26.21 -20.40 5.66
CA PHE A 192 -26.69 -19.08 5.22
C PHE A 192 -26.66 -18.87 3.71
N SER A 193 -25.98 -19.73 2.98
CA SER A 193 -25.88 -19.65 1.51
C SER A 193 -27.09 -20.27 0.81
N TYR A 194 -27.93 -20.99 1.52
CA TYR A 194 -29.02 -21.75 0.96
C TYR A 194 -30.37 -21.27 1.50
N THR A 195 -31.32 -21.07 0.60
CA THR A 195 -32.72 -20.71 0.95
C THR A 195 -33.59 -21.95 1.14
N ASP A 196 -33.16 -23.09 0.61
CA ASP A 196 -33.85 -24.39 0.71
C ASP A 196 -32.94 -25.38 1.43
N MET A 197 -33.41 -25.87 2.56
CA MET A 197 -32.68 -26.83 3.41
C MET A 197 -32.39 -28.16 2.70
N ASN A 198 -33.19 -28.55 1.72
CA ASN A 198 -32.97 -29.77 0.94
C ASN A 198 -31.77 -29.64 -0.02
N GLN A 199 -31.29 -28.44 -0.25
CA GLN A 199 -30.13 -28.18 -1.11
C GLN A 199 -28.82 -28.10 -0.33
N LEU A 200 -28.84 -28.16 1.00
CA LEU A 200 -27.63 -28.11 1.81
C LEU A 200 -26.74 -29.33 1.56
N PRO A 201 -25.45 -29.14 1.30
CA PRO A 201 -24.53 -30.25 1.20
C PRO A 201 -24.38 -30.94 2.55
N THR A 202 -24.59 -32.23 2.57
CA THR A 202 -24.40 -33.06 3.79
C THR A 202 -22.95 -33.51 3.96
N ARG A 203 -22.09 -33.20 3.00
CA ARG A 203 -20.66 -33.54 3.04
C ARG A 203 -19.81 -32.30 3.32
N ILE A 204 -18.98 -32.37 4.34
CA ILE A 204 -18.04 -31.31 4.68
C ILE A 204 -16.89 -31.22 3.66
N ASN A 205 -16.21 -30.04 3.64
CA ASN A 205 -15.15 -29.72 2.69
C ASN A 205 -15.62 -29.69 1.22
N PHE A 206 -16.91 -29.44 1.02
CA PHE A 206 -17.46 -29.11 -0.28
C PHE A 206 -17.33 -27.61 -0.53
N PHE A 207 -16.53 -27.23 -1.51
CA PHE A 207 -16.20 -25.84 -1.81
C PHE A 207 -17.04 -25.35 -2.99
N GLU A 208 -18.12 -24.66 -2.69
CA GLU A 208 -19.00 -24.10 -3.70
C GLU A 208 -18.62 -22.64 -4.03
N PRO A 209 -18.33 -22.33 -5.32
CA PRO A 209 -17.91 -20.99 -5.73
C PRO A 209 -18.94 -19.88 -5.56
N LEU A 210 -20.23 -20.25 -5.55
CA LEU A 210 -21.33 -19.29 -5.52
C LEU A 210 -21.86 -19.02 -4.12
N ALA A 211 -21.35 -19.73 -3.11
CA ALA A 211 -21.77 -19.52 -1.74
C ALA A 211 -21.45 -18.10 -1.26
N SER A 212 -22.47 -17.37 -0.86
CA SER A 212 -22.30 -16.05 -0.22
C SER A 212 -22.56 -16.17 1.27
N TRP A 213 -21.76 -15.46 2.07
CA TRP A 213 -21.94 -15.44 3.51
C TRP A 213 -22.35 -14.05 3.97
N GLY A 214 -23.49 -13.96 4.69
CA GLY A 214 -23.91 -12.73 5.37
C GLY A 214 -24.03 -11.50 4.47
N GLY A 215 -24.38 -11.67 3.19
CA GLY A 215 -24.50 -10.60 2.21
C GLY A 215 -23.16 -10.05 1.67
N SER A 216 -22.05 -10.64 2.05
CA SER A 216 -20.74 -10.27 1.49
C SER A 216 -20.44 -11.13 0.28
N ASN A 217 -20.28 -10.51 -0.88
CA ASN A 217 -19.76 -11.19 -2.06
C ASN A 217 -18.36 -11.70 -1.75
N MET A 218 -18.18 -13.00 -1.76
CA MET A 218 -16.88 -13.63 -1.59
C MET A 218 -16.04 -13.58 -2.89
N ASN A 219 -16.66 -13.16 -3.97
CA ASN A 219 -16.02 -12.97 -5.26
C ASN A 219 -15.83 -11.48 -5.50
N GLU A 220 -14.60 -11.08 -5.68
CA GLU A 220 -14.21 -9.68 -5.92
C GLU A 220 -13.46 -9.60 -7.25
N TYR A 221 -13.89 -8.67 -8.09
CA TYR A 221 -13.11 -8.23 -9.23
C TYR A 221 -12.95 -6.72 -9.14
N SER A 222 -11.74 -6.25 -9.08
CA SER A 222 -11.48 -4.83 -9.04
C SER A 222 -10.34 -4.42 -9.98
N LEU A 223 -10.53 -3.29 -10.62
CA LEU A 223 -9.54 -2.63 -11.44
C LEU A 223 -9.16 -1.31 -10.77
N SER A 224 -7.88 -1.07 -10.64
CA SER A 224 -7.33 0.20 -10.21
C SER A 224 -6.45 0.80 -11.28
N SER A 225 -6.50 2.11 -11.43
CA SER A 225 -5.60 2.83 -12.30
C SER A 225 -5.29 4.17 -11.65
N ASN A 226 -4.04 4.47 -11.53
CA ASN A 226 -3.57 5.78 -11.10
C ASN A 226 -2.55 6.31 -12.08
N TRP A 227 -2.46 7.63 -12.22
CA TRP A 227 -1.43 8.27 -13.02
C TRP A 227 -1.11 9.63 -12.44
N ASP A 228 0.12 10.00 -12.59
CA ASP A 228 0.65 11.33 -12.38
C ASP A 228 1.57 11.71 -13.53
N LYS A 229 1.68 12.99 -13.80
CA LYS A 229 2.59 13.53 -14.79
C LYS A 229 3.05 14.90 -14.35
N GLY A 230 4.24 15.28 -14.79
CA GLY A 230 4.83 16.55 -14.41
C GLY A 230 5.68 17.17 -15.50
N LEU A 231 5.78 18.49 -15.46
CA LEU A 231 6.81 19.26 -16.15
C LEU A 231 7.75 19.86 -15.11
N PHE A 232 9.02 19.87 -15.40
CA PHE A 232 10.00 20.49 -14.51
C PHE A 232 11.03 21.29 -15.25
N PHE A 233 11.53 22.31 -14.57
CA PHE A 233 12.64 23.15 -14.99
C PHE A 233 13.60 23.30 -13.83
N THR A 234 14.89 23.20 -14.10
CA THR A 234 15.96 23.49 -13.16
C THR A 234 16.99 24.36 -13.83
N GLY A 235 17.59 25.28 -13.08
CA GLY A 235 18.65 26.11 -13.59
C GLY A 235 19.63 26.48 -12.48
N GLN A 236 20.90 26.57 -12.85
CA GLN A 236 21.98 27.05 -12.00
C GLN A 236 22.88 27.96 -12.81
N VAL A 237 23.26 29.06 -12.20
CA VAL A 237 24.27 29.98 -12.72
C VAL A 237 25.37 30.14 -11.71
N GLY A 238 26.61 29.82 -12.09
CA GLY A 238 27.81 30.05 -11.31
C GLY A 238 28.59 31.24 -11.86
N TYR A 239 29.22 32.02 -10.99
CA TYR A 239 30.12 33.13 -11.33
C TYR A 239 31.52 32.87 -10.74
N LYS A 240 32.51 32.77 -11.60
CA LYS A 240 33.94 32.55 -11.24
C LYS A 240 34.15 31.36 -10.29
N ASP A 241 33.26 30.40 -10.28
CA ASP A 241 33.27 29.20 -9.43
C ASP A 241 33.22 29.51 -7.92
N TYR A 242 32.69 30.64 -7.55
CA TYR A 242 32.58 30.98 -6.10
C TYR A 242 31.20 31.55 -5.70
N VAL A 243 30.34 31.95 -6.64
CA VAL A 243 28.94 32.32 -6.35
C VAL A 243 28.06 31.52 -7.22
N TYR A 244 27.03 30.85 -6.67
CA TYR A 244 26.05 30.06 -7.39
C TYR A 244 24.64 30.48 -7.00
N LEU A 245 23.79 30.63 -7.99
CA LEU A 245 22.36 30.79 -7.85
C LEU A 245 21.67 29.62 -8.54
N GLU A 246 20.71 29.01 -7.87
CA GLU A 246 19.95 27.89 -8.41
C GLU A 246 18.46 28.10 -8.22
N GLY A 247 17.68 27.54 -9.12
CA GLY A 247 16.23 27.58 -9.03
C GLY A 247 15.62 26.38 -9.73
N SER A 248 14.46 25.97 -9.25
CA SER A 248 13.66 24.97 -9.91
C SER A 248 12.18 25.34 -9.88
N TYR A 249 11.45 24.85 -10.85
CA TYR A 249 9.99 24.92 -10.88
C TYR A 249 9.46 23.59 -11.38
N ARG A 250 8.39 23.09 -10.72
CA ARG A 250 7.71 21.88 -11.14
C ARG A 250 6.20 22.10 -11.14
N GLN A 251 5.53 21.57 -12.16
CA GLN A 251 4.08 21.55 -12.34
C GLN A 251 3.63 20.11 -12.44
N ASP A 252 2.79 19.65 -11.52
CA ASP A 252 2.29 18.28 -11.46
C ASP A 252 0.78 18.22 -11.71
N TRP A 253 0.35 17.16 -12.37
CA TRP A 253 -1.03 16.76 -12.62
C TRP A 253 -1.27 15.38 -12.05
N TYR A 254 -2.34 15.20 -11.28
CA TYR A 254 -2.70 13.94 -10.66
C TYR A 254 -4.10 13.50 -11.05
N ARG A 255 -4.29 12.21 -11.29
CA ARG A 255 -5.61 11.63 -11.54
C ARG A 255 -6.60 11.95 -10.42
N ALA A 256 -6.14 11.94 -9.18
CA ALA A 256 -6.98 12.24 -8.02
C ALA A 256 -7.67 13.59 -8.13
N PHE A 257 -6.97 14.64 -8.59
CA PHE A 257 -7.54 15.97 -8.79
C PHE A 257 -8.53 16.03 -9.96
N LYS A 258 -8.27 15.30 -11.04
CA LYS A 258 -9.12 15.30 -12.22
C LYS A 258 -10.57 14.92 -11.93
N GLN A 259 -10.82 14.16 -10.87
CA GLN A 259 -12.17 13.80 -10.43
C GLN A 259 -12.98 15.01 -9.94
N PHE A 260 -12.33 16.12 -9.61
CA PHE A 260 -12.93 17.34 -9.07
C PHE A 260 -12.89 18.53 -10.02
N GLU A 261 -12.31 18.37 -11.21
CA GLU A 261 -12.22 19.41 -12.24
C GLU A 261 -13.61 20.01 -12.55
N TYR A 262 -14.65 19.17 -12.58
CA TYR A 262 -16.04 19.61 -12.80
C TYR A 262 -16.60 20.53 -11.69
N ARG A 263 -15.91 20.65 -10.53
CA ARG A 263 -16.24 21.53 -9.42
C ARG A 263 -15.37 22.79 -9.37
N GLY A 264 -14.52 22.99 -10.39
CA GLY A 264 -13.59 24.11 -10.43
C GLY A 264 -12.29 23.90 -9.64
N THR A 265 -12.05 22.69 -9.12
CA THR A 265 -10.76 22.34 -8.50
C THR A 265 -9.73 22.11 -9.60
N PRO A 266 -8.58 22.82 -9.59
CA PRO A 266 -7.52 22.58 -10.57
C PRO A 266 -7.03 21.12 -10.50
N ASP A 267 -6.78 20.49 -11.65
CA ASP A 267 -6.22 19.15 -11.74
C ASP A 267 -4.70 19.12 -11.56
N ASN A 268 -4.11 20.27 -11.28
CA ASN A 268 -2.68 20.47 -11.21
C ASN A 268 -2.28 21.46 -10.13
N TYR A 269 -1.02 21.44 -9.75
CA TYR A 269 -0.40 22.46 -8.91
C TYR A 269 1.09 22.60 -9.22
N GLY A 270 1.62 23.83 -9.01
CA GLY A 270 3.01 24.14 -9.23
C GLY A 270 3.72 24.53 -7.93
N TYR A 271 4.99 24.25 -7.87
CA TYR A 271 5.86 24.63 -6.76
C TYR A 271 7.28 24.90 -7.24
N PHE A 272 8.04 25.62 -6.42
CA PHE A 272 9.36 26.07 -6.80
C PHE A 272 10.38 25.95 -5.68
N SER A 273 11.65 26.00 -6.05
CA SER A 273 12.74 26.21 -5.12
C SER A 273 13.73 27.24 -5.63
N VAL A 274 14.40 27.92 -4.73
CA VAL A 274 15.47 28.83 -5.02
C VAL A 274 16.58 28.68 -3.98
N GLY A 275 17.83 28.70 -4.41
CA GLY A 275 18.99 28.57 -3.55
C GLY A 275 20.13 29.45 -4.01
N ALA A 276 20.96 29.84 -3.06
CA ALA A 276 22.20 30.54 -3.31
C ALA A 276 23.30 29.97 -2.43
N ASN A 277 24.49 29.87 -2.99
CA ASN A 277 25.69 29.56 -2.20
C ASN A 277 26.90 30.30 -2.68
N THR A 278 27.84 30.53 -1.76
CA THR A 278 29.06 31.25 -2.11
C THR A 278 30.27 30.74 -1.31
N LEU A 279 31.41 30.64 -2.01
CA LEU A 279 32.70 30.27 -1.48
C LEU A 279 33.48 31.56 -1.09
N MET A 280 33.21 32.09 0.11
CA MET A 280 33.71 33.40 0.51
C MET A 280 35.24 33.47 0.56
N HIS A 281 35.92 32.39 0.89
CA HIS A 281 37.39 32.31 0.89
C HIS A 281 38.04 32.59 -0.48
N ARG A 282 37.26 32.56 -1.57
CA ARG A 282 37.76 32.82 -2.93
C ARG A 282 37.87 34.31 -3.27
N TYR A 283 37.15 35.18 -2.58
CA TYR A 283 37.09 36.62 -2.90
C TYR A 283 37.16 37.55 -1.71
N ILE A 284 37.16 37.02 -0.47
CA ILE A 284 37.39 37.79 0.77
C ILE A 284 38.66 37.29 1.41
N SER A 285 39.53 38.20 1.83
CA SER A 285 40.68 37.88 2.63
C SER A 285 40.28 37.47 4.03
N LEU A 286 40.43 36.19 4.32
CA LEU A 286 40.13 35.60 5.63
C LEU A 286 41.41 35.50 6.46
N PRO A 287 41.34 35.43 7.80
CA PRO A 287 42.48 35.08 8.64
C PRO A 287 43.12 33.76 8.20
N GLU A 288 44.45 33.65 8.26
CA GLU A 288 45.21 32.48 7.78
C GLU A 288 44.72 31.12 8.34
N PHE A 289 44.15 31.14 9.55
CA PHE A 289 43.66 29.95 10.18
C PHE A 289 42.29 29.46 9.59
N ILE A 290 41.58 30.27 8.76
CA ILE A 290 40.35 29.89 8.07
C ILE A 290 40.72 29.60 6.61
N THR A 291 40.74 28.33 6.25
CA THR A 291 41.14 27.88 4.92
C THR A 291 39.97 27.69 3.95
N HIS A 292 38.78 27.52 4.47
CA HIS A 292 37.55 27.42 3.68
C HIS A 292 36.40 28.09 4.40
N LEU A 293 35.57 28.82 3.67
CA LEU A 293 34.30 29.35 4.17
C LEU A 293 33.27 29.36 3.01
N LYS A 294 32.19 28.55 3.19
CA LYS A 294 31.05 28.51 2.29
C LYS A 294 29.80 28.92 3.06
N LEU A 295 28.99 29.77 2.47
CA LEU A 295 27.65 30.10 2.95
C LEU A 295 26.65 29.54 1.99
N ARG A 296 25.48 29.09 2.48
CA ARG A 296 24.37 28.60 1.69
C ARG A 296 23.04 29.04 2.29
N ALA A 297 22.07 29.32 1.43
CA ALA A 297 20.69 29.54 1.84
C ALA A 297 19.77 29.04 0.73
N SER A 298 18.64 28.42 1.11
CA SER A 298 17.64 27.95 0.16
C SER A 298 16.23 28.09 0.73
N TYR A 299 15.28 28.22 -0.20
CA TYR A 299 13.87 28.13 0.09
C TYR A 299 13.24 27.17 -0.91
N SER A 300 12.39 26.27 -0.44
CA SER A 300 11.70 25.31 -1.28
C SER A 300 10.24 25.13 -0.88
N GLU A 301 9.41 24.95 -1.89
CA GLU A 301 8.05 24.46 -1.73
C GLU A 301 7.93 23.11 -2.40
N VAL A 302 7.21 22.17 -1.77
CA VAL A 302 6.91 20.85 -2.33
C VAL A 302 5.43 20.56 -2.09
N GLY A 303 4.73 20.26 -3.15
CA GLY A 303 3.33 19.85 -3.09
C GLY A 303 3.22 18.32 -3.04
N ASN A 304 2.31 17.82 -2.19
CA ASN A 304 1.97 16.41 -2.12
C ASN A 304 0.60 16.16 -2.71
N SER A 305 0.39 14.92 -3.19
CA SER A 305 -0.95 14.47 -3.60
C SER A 305 -1.90 14.48 -2.42
N ILE A 306 -3.19 14.60 -2.69
CA ILE A 306 -4.25 14.53 -1.68
C ILE A 306 -4.51 13.08 -1.33
N PRO A 307 -4.68 12.72 -0.03
CA PRO A 307 -5.02 11.37 0.39
C PRO A 307 -6.31 10.85 -0.24
N ASN A 308 -6.35 9.56 -0.58
CA ASN A 308 -7.51 8.96 -1.24
C ASN A 308 -8.79 9.04 -0.40
N GLU A 309 -8.67 9.08 0.91
CA GLU A 309 -9.77 9.18 1.87
C GLU A 309 -10.57 10.47 1.69
N VAL A 310 -9.90 11.56 1.29
CA VAL A 310 -10.52 12.86 1.03
C VAL A 310 -11.48 12.79 -0.17
N PHE A 311 -11.26 11.84 -1.09
CA PHE A 311 -12.05 11.66 -2.31
C PHE A 311 -13.15 10.60 -2.18
N ASN A 312 -13.23 9.90 -1.06
CA ASN A 312 -14.13 8.76 -0.91
C ASN A 312 -15.59 9.23 -0.74
N LYS A 313 -16.31 9.31 -1.84
CA LYS A 313 -17.73 9.73 -1.88
C LYS A 313 -18.75 8.63 -1.57
N GLY A 314 -18.28 7.45 -1.16
CA GLY A 314 -19.12 6.25 -1.07
C GLY A 314 -19.12 5.47 -2.38
N LYS A 315 -19.41 4.20 -2.28
CA LYS A 315 -19.53 3.30 -3.43
C LYS A 315 -21.01 3.15 -3.81
N ALA A 316 -21.31 3.29 -5.09
CA ALA A 316 -22.61 2.87 -5.60
C ALA A 316 -22.65 1.35 -5.69
N ASP A 317 -23.62 0.73 -5.07
CA ASP A 317 -23.94 -0.68 -5.30
C ASP A 317 -24.78 -0.75 -6.57
N LEU A 318 -24.19 -1.27 -7.64
CA LEU A 318 -24.82 -1.35 -8.94
C LEU A 318 -25.98 -2.38 -8.98
N ALA A 319 -25.98 -3.34 -8.05
CA ALA A 319 -27.03 -4.36 -8.00
C ALA A 319 -28.31 -3.84 -7.34
N THR A 320 -28.18 -2.99 -6.34
CA THR A 320 -29.32 -2.46 -5.56
C THR A 320 -29.64 -1.01 -5.89
N GLY A 321 -28.77 -0.31 -6.62
CA GLY A 321 -28.85 1.13 -6.85
C GLY A 321 -28.61 1.98 -5.59
N ALA A 322 -28.26 1.36 -4.46
CA ALA A 322 -27.99 2.04 -3.22
C ALA A 322 -26.62 2.71 -3.26
N ILE A 323 -26.53 3.91 -2.72
CA ILE A 323 -25.26 4.58 -2.48
C ILE A 323 -24.87 4.33 -1.03
N ALA A 324 -23.86 3.49 -0.81
CA ALA A 324 -23.29 3.35 0.52
C ALA A 324 -22.68 4.68 0.94
N SER A 325 -23.11 5.20 2.10
CA SER A 325 -22.54 6.44 2.63
C SER A 325 -21.06 6.25 2.94
N SER A 326 -20.24 7.23 2.55
CA SER A 326 -18.84 7.26 2.98
C SER A 326 -18.75 7.35 4.50
N THR A 327 -17.81 6.62 5.08
CA THR A 327 -17.49 6.71 6.51
C THR A 327 -16.81 8.06 6.82
N TYR A 328 -16.24 8.71 5.82
CA TYR A 328 -15.53 9.97 5.95
C TYR A 328 -16.31 11.13 5.35
N GLY A 329 -16.21 12.31 5.95
CA GLY A 329 -16.63 13.56 5.32
C GLY A 329 -15.74 13.84 4.10
N TYR A 330 -16.27 14.48 3.09
CA TYR A 330 -15.50 14.87 1.91
C TYR A 330 -15.36 16.38 1.82
N PHE A 331 -14.34 16.83 1.11
CA PHE A 331 -14.10 18.24 0.83
C PHE A 331 -14.64 18.60 -0.56
N ASP A 332 -15.29 19.74 -0.66
CA ASP A 332 -15.80 20.20 -1.97
C ASP A 332 -14.68 20.62 -2.90
N ASN A 333 -13.67 21.31 -2.37
CA ASN A 333 -12.50 21.81 -3.11
C ASN A 333 -11.22 21.38 -2.38
N PRO A 334 -10.78 20.14 -2.54
CA PRO A 334 -9.54 19.69 -1.92
C PRO A 334 -8.35 20.41 -2.56
N ILE A 335 -7.42 20.86 -1.72
CA ILE A 335 -6.17 21.51 -2.15
C ILE A 335 -4.98 20.63 -1.76
N PRO A 336 -3.85 20.67 -2.50
CA PRO A 336 -2.68 19.89 -2.17
C PRO A 336 -2.11 20.23 -0.80
N GLU A 337 -1.63 19.21 -0.11
CA GLU A 337 -0.75 19.43 1.04
C GLU A 337 0.55 20.06 0.54
N THR A 338 1.05 21.05 1.27
CA THR A 338 2.26 21.77 0.87
C THR A 338 3.26 21.79 2.02
N SER A 339 4.50 21.42 1.73
CA SER A 339 5.65 21.59 2.62
C SER A 339 6.46 22.81 2.15
N LYS A 340 6.75 23.74 3.06
CA LYS A 340 7.58 24.91 2.80
C LYS A 340 8.79 24.86 3.74
N SER A 341 9.98 24.89 3.16
CA SER A 341 11.22 24.77 3.90
C SER A 341 12.13 25.95 3.61
N PHE A 342 12.72 26.49 4.66
CA PHE A 342 13.82 27.43 4.59
C PHE A 342 15.03 26.81 5.25
N GLU A 343 16.19 26.91 4.60
CA GLU A 343 17.45 26.42 5.09
C GLU A 343 18.52 27.50 4.92
N ALA A 344 19.39 27.67 5.93
CA ALA A 344 20.58 28.51 5.85
C ALA A 344 21.72 27.86 6.64
N GLY A 345 22.92 27.91 6.11
CA GLY A 345 24.04 27.26 6.75
C GLY A 345 25.38 27.78 6.28
N PHE A 346 26.40 27.38 7.03
CA PHE A 346 27.79 27.63 6.65
C PHE A 346 28.63 26.38 6.85
N ASP A 347 29.70 26.31 6.08
CA ASP A 347 30.71 25.28 6.13
C ASP A 347 32.06 25.99 6.22
N VAL A 348 32.81 25.76 7.31
CA VAL A 348 34.06 26.40 7.58
C VAL A 348 35.11 25.39 7.96
N SER A 349 36.29 25.51 7.34
CA SER A 349 37.49 24.72 7.66
C SER A 349 38.57 25.60 8.27
N PHE A 350 39.18 25.10 9.34
CA PHE A 350 40.26 25.74 10.06
C PHE A 350 41.55 24.91 9.97
N PHE A 351 42.73 25.58 10.03
CA PHE A 351 44.03 24.95 10.12
C PHE A 351 44.29 23.89 9.06
N ASP A 352 44.21 24.30 7.80
CA ASP A 352 44.37 23.41 6.63
C ASP A 352 43.43 22.18 6.67
N SER A 353 42.17 22.44 7.02
CA SER A 353 41.10 21.42 7.15
C SER A 353 41.30 20.41 8.28
N SER A 354 42.13 20.71 9.25
CA SER A 354 42.28 19.90 10.48
C SER A 354 41.03 19.91 11.35
N LEU A 355 40.25 20.99 11.27
CA LEU A 355 38.97 21.15 11.98
C LEU A 355 37.92 21.67 10.97
N ASN A 356 36.82 20.98 10.84
CA ASN A 356 35.72 21.35 9.93
C ASN A 356 34.42 21.46 10.71
N TRP A 357 33.69 22.55 10.49
CA TRP A 357 32.36 22.77 11.02
C TRP A 357 31.36 22.95 9.88
N ASP A 358 30.30 22.18 9.91
CA ASP A 358 29.10 22.36 9.07
C ASP A 358 27.93 22.62 10.02
N LEU A 359 27.30 23.78 9.89
CA LEU A 359 26.11 24.14 10.64
C LEU A 359 25.02 24.53 9.70
N THR A 360 23.85 23.91 9.89
CA THR A 360 22.65 24.21 9.11
C THR A 360 21.47 24.47 10.05
N TYR A 361 20.85 25.61 9.89
CA TYR A 361 19.53 25.91 10.42
C TYR A 361 18.48 25.58 9.37
N TYR A 362 17.44 24.87 9.76
CA TYR A 362 16.29 24.60 8.88
C TYR A 362 14.98 24.85 9.61
N HIS A 363 13.99 25.30 8.86
CA HIS A 363 12.63 25.49 9.32
C HIS A 363 11.68 24.96 8.26
N THR A 364 10.82 23.99 8.63
CA THR A 364 9.83 23.41 7.73
C THR A 364 8.43 23.56 8.29
N GLY A 365 7.53 24.12 7.50
CA GLY A 365 6.11 24.22 7.79
C GLY A 365 5.31 23.32 6.86
N LEU A 366 4.34 22.58 7.42
CA LEU A 366 3.38 21.79 6.67
C LEU A 366 2.03 22.52 6.64
N TYR A 367 1.44 22.65 5.45
CA TYR A 367 0.21 23.39 5.21
C TYR A 367 -0.81 22.51 4.50
N ASN A 368 -2.09 22.76 4.76
CA ASN A 368 -3.21 22.04 4.16
C ASN A 368 -3.18 20.53 4.44
N ASN A 369 -2.70 20.14 5.62
CA ASN A 369 -2.66 18.74 6.00
C ASN A 369 -4.06 18.20 6.28
N TYR A 370 -4.30 16.98 5.82
CA TYR A 370 -5.53 16.24 6.07
C TYR A 370 -5.34 15.29 7.24
N PHE A 371 -6.26 15.31 8.19
CA PHE A 371 -6.26 14.38 9.31
C PHE A 371 -7.66 13.88 9.61
N LEU A 372 -7.76 12.66 10.12
CA LEU A 372 -9.02 12.04 10.49
C LEU A 372 -9.40 12.44 11.90
N GLN A 373 -10.58 13.02 12.05
CA GLN A 373 -11.17 13.33 13.34
C GLN A 373 -12.43 12.49 13.55
N ALA A 374 -12.46 11.73 14.67
CA ALA A 374 -13.66 11.01 15.09
C ALA A 374 -14.76 12.02 15.50
N THR A 375 -15.95 11.88 14.94
CA THR A 375 -17.12 12.68 15.33
C THR A 375 -18.08 11.84 16.15
N THR A 376 -18.72 12.45 17.14
CA THR A 376 -19.85 11.87 17.90
C THR A 376 -21.01 11.63 16.93
N GLY A 377 -21.18 10.42 16.46
CA GLY A 377 -22.21 10.05 15.48
C GLY A 377 -21.74 9.09 14.42
N GLY A 378 -20.52 8.56 14.54
CA GLY A 378 -20.00 7.47 13.69
C GLY A 378 -19.49 7.88 12.31
N LYS A 379 -19.37 9.18 12.00
CA LYS A 379 -18.68 9.66 10.81
C LYS A 379 -17.38 10.35 11.24
N SER A 380 -16.28 10.00 10.58
CA SER A 380 -14.98 10.69 10.71
C SER A 380 -14.89 11.81 9.68
N LYS A 381 -14.31 12.92 10.04
CA LYS A 381 -13.99 14.05 9.14
C LYS A 381 -12.49 14.12 8.92
#